data_1fdd51d651a57796e101940df03a067a
#
_entry.id   1fdd51d651a57796e101940df03a067a
#
_cell.length_a   1.000
_cell.length_b   1.000
_cell.length_c   1.000
_cell.angle_alpha   90.00
_cell.angle_beta   90.00
_cell.angle_gamma   90.00
#
_symmetry.space_group_name_H-M   'P 1'
#
loop_
_entity.id
_entity.type
_entity.pdbx_description
1 polymer ?
#
loop_
_entity_poly.entity_id
_entity_poly.type
_entity_poly.pdbx_seq_one_letter_code
_entity_poly.pdbx_strand_id
1 'polypeptide(L)'
;MSNKLIVLKIGTNTLFDNAEINFDMLNTLASSIKKYRKQNINFVIVTSGAVQSGANELNLSERPKNLKELQVASAVGQVSLINTYKEIFNKHDINTVSYTHLTLPT
;
A
#
# COMPACT_ATOMS: atom_id res chain seq x y z
N MET A 1 -18.29 12.35 -20.87
CA MET A 1 -16.86 12.16 -20.56
C MET A 1 -16.59 10.72 -20.18
N SER A 2 -15.55 10.17 -20.73
CA SER A 2 -15.17 8.80 -20.40
C SER A 2 -14.43 8.77 -19.07
N ASN A 3 -14.75 7.79 -18.23
CA ASN A 3 -14.01 7.51 -17.00
C ASN A 3 -12.74 6.75 -17.36
N LYS A 4 -11.65 7.10 -16.70
CA LYS A 4 -10.38 6.38 -16.85
C LYS A 4 -10.04 5.67 -15.56
N LEU A 5 -9.43 4.52 -15.69
CA LEU A 5 -8.91 3.74 -14.56
C LEU A 5 -7.42 3.57 -14.75
N ILE A 6 -6.66 3.97 -13.76
CA ILE A 6 -5.21 3.81 -13.75
C ILE A 6 -4.83 2.82 -12.67
N VAL A 7 -4.02 1.84 -13.04
CA VAL A 7 -3.47 0.87 -12.09
C VAL A 7 -2.04 1.29 -11.76
N LEU A 8 -1.79 1.55 -10.49
CA LEU A 8 -0.46 1.91 -10.00
C LEU A 8 0.12 0.74 -9.22
N LYS A 9 1.31 0.31 -9.60
CA LYS A 9 2.06 -0.68 -8.85
C LYS A 9 3.10 0.02 -8.01
N ILE A 10 3.09 -0.25 -6.70
CA ILE A 10 4.05 0.34 -5.77
C ILE A 10 4.87 -0.79 -5.18
N GLY A 11 6.16 -0.81 -5.52
CA GLY A 11 7.09 -1.81 -5.04
C GLY A 11 7.61 -1.51 -3.65
N THR A 12 8.18 -2.52 -3.00
CA THR A 12 8.70 -2.40 -1.65
C THR A 12 9.75 -1.31 -1.53
N ASN A 13 10.66 -1.20 -2.51
CA ASN A 13 11.73 -0.21 -2.46
C ASN A 13 11.23 1.23 -2.67
N THR A 14 10.07 1.40 -3.23
CA THR A 14 9.42 2.71 -3.35
C THR A 14 8.68 3.07 -2.07
N LEU A 15 8.02 2.08 -1.49
CA LEU A 15 7.20 2.26 -0.29
C LEU A 15 8.02 2.45 0.98
N PHE A 16 9.18 1.79 1.06
CA PHE A 16 10.05 1.84 2.24
C PHE A 16 11.37 2.54 1.95
N ASP A 17 11.80 3.35 2.90
CA ASP A 17 13.11 3.97 2.91
C ASP A 17 13.78 3.55 4.22
N ASN A 18 14.92 2.82 4.12
CA ASN A 18 15.61 2.27 5.29
C ASN A 18 14.67 1.45 6.20
N ALA A 19 13.88 0.58 5.59
CA ALA A 19 12.91 -0.29 6.24
C ALA A 19 11.74 0.45 6.92
N GLU A 20 11.62 1.75 6.74
CA GLU A 20 10.50 2.53 7.26
C GLU A 20 9.62 3.04 6.12
N ILE A 21 8.32 3.19 6.38
CA ILE A 21 7.37 3.71 5.38
C ILE A 21 7.80 5.12 4.96
N ASN A 22 7.85 5.33 3.66
CA ASN A 22 8.12 6.65 3.09
C ASN A 22 6.83 7.46 3.06
N PHE A 23 6.52 8.13 4.15
CA PHE A 23 5.31 8.92 4.29
C PHE A 23 5.25 10.10 3.33
N ASP A 24 6.40 10.72 3.03
CA ASP A 24 6.45 11.83 2.08
C ASP A 24 5.99 11.39 0.69
N MET A 25 6.47 10.23 0.25
CA MET A 25 6.05 9.65 -1.02
C MET A 25 4.55 9.38 -1.05
N LEU A 26 4.02 8.78 0.02
CA LEU A 26 2.60 8.45 0.09
C LEU A 26 1.72 9.70 0.14
N ASN A 27 2.14 10.73 0.85
CA ASN A 27 1.40 12.00 0.89
C ASN A 27 1.42 12.69 -0.47
N THR A 28 2.56 12.68 -1.15
CA THR A 28 2.67 13.24 -2.51
C THR A 28 1.77 12.46 -3.47
N LEU A 29 1.77 11.14 -3.37
CA LEU A 29 0.91 10.29 -4.19
C LEU A 29 -0.57 10.59 -3.95
N ALA A 30 -0.98 10.67 -2.69
CA ALA A 30 -2.36 10.96 -2.32
C ALA A 30 -2.81 12.33 -2.85
N SER A 31 -1.96 13.32 -2.74
CA SER A 31 -2.21 14.66 -3.26
C SER A 31 -2.43 14.64 -4.78
N SER A 32 -1.58 13.89 -5.48
CA SER A 32 -1.68 13.75 -6.93
C SER A 32 -2.96 13.01 -7.34
N ILE A 33 -3.28 11.94 -6.64
CA ILE A 33 -4.50 11.16 -6.92
C ILE A 33 -5.73 12.02 -6.71
N LYS A 34 -5.78 12.82 -5.64
CA LYS A 34 -6.89 13.71 -5.38
C LYS A 34 -7.12 14.68 -6.55
N LYS A 35 -6.03 15.23 -7.07
CA LYS A 35 -6.08 16.14 -8.21
C LYS A 35 -6.68 15.48 -9.46
N TYR A 36 -6.21 14.27 -9.78
CA TYR A 36 -6.69 13.57 -10.99
C TYR A 36 -8.10 13.02 -10.85
N ARG A 37 -8.53 12.68 -9.63
CA ARG A 37 -9.90 12.21 -9.42
C ARG A 37 -10.94 13.25 -9.76
N LYS A 38 -10.60 14.52 -9.64
CA LYS A 38 -11.49 15.61 -10.07
C LYS A 38 -11.71 15.61 -11.58
N GLN A 39 -10.87 14.88 -12.33
CA GLN A 39 -10.98 14.76 -13.79
C GLN A 39 -11.61 13.41 -14.19
N ASN A 40 -12.33 12.76 -13.29
CA ASN A 40 -12.96 11.45 -13.50
C ASN A 40 -11.94 10.33 -13.76
N ILE A 41 -10.76 10.44 -13.15
CA ILE A 41 -9.74 9.40 -13.22
C ILE A 41 -9.76 8.65 -11.88
N ASN A 42 -10.00 7.34 -11.96
CA ASN A 42 -9.98 6.46 -10.79
C ASN A 42 -8.67 5.67 -10.74
N PHE A 43 -8.30 5.23 -9.55
CA PHE A 43 -7.03 4.55 -9.34
C PHE A 43 -7.23 3.23 -8.60
N VAL A 44 -6.48 2.22 -9.00
CA VAL A 44 -6.28 1.00 -8.24
C VAL A 44 -4.81 0.92 -7.89
N ILE A 45 -4.50 0.77 -6.61
CA ILE A 45 -3.12 0.65 -6.15
C ILE A 45 -2.85 -0.82 -5.83
N VAL A 46 -1.85 -1.37 -6.50
CA VAL A 46 -1.33 -2.70 -6.22
C VAL A 46 0.00 -2.50 -5.50
N THR A 47 0.04 -2.85 -4.24
CA THR A 47 1.20 -2.56 -3.40
C THR A 47 1.90 -3.82 -2.95
N SER A 48 3.22 -3.78 -2.93
CA SER A 48 4.08 -4.73 -2.24
C SER A 48 4.34 -4.23 -0.82
N GLY A 49 5.05 -4.99 -0.04
CA GLY A 49 5.57 -4.54 1.23
C GLY A 49 4.92 -5.13 2.46
N ALA A 50 4.00 -6.09 2.30
CA ALA A 50 3.35 -6.73 3.44
C ALA A 50 4.35 -7.39 4.39
N VAL A 51 5.36 -8.07 3.85
CA VAL A 51 6.38 -8.75 4.68
C VAL A 51 7.17 -7.72 5.49
N GLN A 52 7.62 -6.65 4.87
CA GLN A 52 8.36 -5.60 5.58
C GLN A 52 7.49 -4.90 6.63
N SER A 53 6.23 -4.61 6.29
CA SER A 53 5.29 -4.04 7.26
C SER A 53 5.08 -4.95 8.44
N GLY A 54 4.94 -6.26 8.20
CA GLY A 54 4.79 -7.24 9.26
C GLY A 54 6.04 -7.39 10.12
N ALA A 55 7.21 -7.39 9.49
CA ALA A 55 8.48 -7.43 10.22
C ALA A 55 8.62 -6.21 11.14
N ASN A 56 8.23 -5.04 10.67
CA ASN A 56 8.25 -3.82 11.48
C ASN A 56 7.25 -3.91 12.65
N GLU A 57 6.04 -4.37 12.36
CA GLU A 57 4.99 -4.50 13.38
C GLU A 57 5.39 -5.52 14.47
N LEU A 58 6.05 -6.59 14.09
CA LEU A 58 6.51 -7.64 14.99
C LEU A 58 7.87 -7.32 15.63
N ASN A 59 8.48 -6.18 15.30
CA ASN A 59 9.78 -5.75 15.78
C ASN A 59 10.89 -6.77 15.49
N LEU A 60 10.85 -7.35 14.29
CA LEU A 60 11.89 -8.30 13.88
C LEU A 60 13.14 -7.54 13.51
N SER A 61 14.30 -7.97 14.06
CA SER A 61 15.59 -7.36 13.75
C SER A 61 16.14 -7.76 12.39
N GLU A 62 15.66 -8.88 11.86
CA GLU A 62 16.09 -9.43 10.58
C GLU A 62 14.88 -9.77 9.73
N ARG A 63 15.09 -9.83 8.42
CA ARG A 63 14.06 -10.29 7.50
C ARG A 63 13.68 -11.75 7.83
N PRO A 64 12.37 -12.08 7.81
CA PRO A 64 11.94 -13.46 8.00
C PRO A 64 12.64 -14.42 7.03
N LYS A 65 13.16 -15.54 7.55
CA LYS A 65 14.00 -16.44 6.79
C LYS A 65 13.31 -17.71 6.31
N ASN A 66 12.29 -18.16 7.04
CA ASN A 66 11.59 -19.38 6.67
C ASN A 66 10.15 -19.07 6.23
N LEU A 67 9.51 -20.04 5.62
CA LEU A 67 8.18 -19.89 5.06
C LEU A 67 7.16 -19.49 6.12
N LYS A 68 7.23 -20.10 7.29
CA LYS A 68 6.30 -19.83 8.38
C LYS A 68 6.41 -18.38 8.86
N GLU A 69 7.62 -17.89 9.07
CA GLU A 69 7.85 -16.50 9.46
C GLU A 69 7.39 -15.53 8.39
N LEU A 70 7.63 -15.86 7.11
CA LEU A 70 7.18 -15.06 5.98
C LEU A 70 5.65 -14.97 5.94
N GLN A 71 4.97 -16.09 6.17
CA GLN A 71 3.51 -16.12 6.17
C GLN A 71 2.93 -15.28 7.32
N VAL A 72 3.51 -15.39 8.51
CA VAL A 72 3.06 -14.59 9.66
C VAL A 72 3.31 -13.10 9.41
N ALA A 73 4.51 -12.75 8.97
CA ALA A 73 4.84 -11.35 8.68
C ALA A 73 3.95 -10.78 7.59
N SER A 74 3.68 -11.55 6.55
CA SER A 74 2.81 -11.12 5.46
C SER A 74 1.37 -10.87 5.94
N ALA A 75 0.85 -11.77 6.76
CA ALA A 75 -0.52 -11.66 7.28
C ALA A 75 -0.67 -10.44 8.20
N VAL A 76 0.26 -10.25 9.13
CA VAL A 76 0.27 -9.10 10.03
C VAL A 76 0.47 -7.80 9.24
N GLY A 77 1.42 -7.82 8.32
CA GLY A 77 1.78 -6.65 7.53
C GLY A 77 0.70 -6.22 6.55
N GLN A 78 -0.11 -7.14 6.07
CA GLN A 78 -1.20 -6.81 5.15
C GLN A 78 -2.18 -5.86 5.82
N VAL A 79 -2.58 -6.15 7.05
CA VAL A 79 -3.50 -5.30 7.82
C VAL A 79 -2.85 -3.94 8.12
N SER A 80 -1.62 -3.95 8.60
CA SER A 80 -0.89 -2.73 8.93
C SER A 80 -0.71 -1.83 7.71
N LEU A 81 -0.35 -2.42 6.59
CA LEU A 81 -0.12 -1.69 5.34
C LEU A 81 -1.40 -1.03 4.81
N ILE A 82 -2.50 -1.78 4.80
CA ILE A 82 -3.79 -1.25 4.36
C ILE A 82 -4.23 -0.09 5.26
N ASN A 83 -4.06 -0.24 6.57
CA ASN A 83 -4.39 0.83 7.51
C ASN A 83 -3.56 2.08 7.27
N THR A 84 -2.28 1.92 6.95
CA THR A 84 -1.40 3.04 6.63
C THR A 84 -1.90 3.80 5.40
N TYR A 85 -2.24 3.09 4.33
CA TYR A 85 -2.80 3.72 3.13
C TYR A 85 -4.10 4.44 3.43
N LYS A 86 -5.00 3.81 4.16
CA LYS A 86 -6.29 4.42 4.52
C LYS A 86 -6.11 5.69 5.31
N GLU A 87 -5.22 5.69 6.30
CA GLU A 87 -4.95 6.85 7.13
C GLU A 87 -4.45 8.03 6.30
N ILE A 88 -3.50 7.77 5.42
CA ILE A 88 -2.92 8.81 4.57
C ILE A 88 -3.95 9.34 3.58
N PHE A 89 -4.66 8.46 2.91
CA PHE A 89 -5.67 8.90 1.94
C PHE A 89 -6.83 9.64 2.61
N ASN A 90 -7.25 9.23 3.81
CA ASN A 90 -8.27 9.96 4.56
C ASN A 90 -7.84 11.39 4.90
N LYS A 91 -6.57 11.62 5.19
CA LYS A 91 -6.04 12.96 5.41
C LYS A 91 -6.17 13.86 4.18
N HIS A 92 -6.23 13.25 3.01
CA HIS A 92 -6.41 13.95 1.74
C HIS A 92 -7.84 13.89 1.22
N ASP A 93 -8.80 13.53 2.10
CA ASP A 93 -10.23 13.41 1.75
C ASP A 93 -10.51 12.37 0.66
N ILE A 94 -9.72 11.30 0.63
CA ILE A 94 -9.90 10.21 -0.32
C ILE A 94 -10.35 8.97 0.45
N ASN A 95 -11.54 8.46 0.11
CA ASN A 95 -12.03 7.21 0.65
C ASN A 95 -11.40 6.05 -0.12
N THR A 96 -10.95 5.04 0.61
CA THR A 96 -10.35 3.85 0.02
C THR A 96 -11.17 2.63 0.37
N VAL A 97 -11.28 1.73 -0.59
CA VAL A 97 -11.84 0.39 -0.38
C VAL A 97 -10.70 -0.60 -0.66
N SER A 98 -10.45 -1.50 0.25
CA SER A 98 -9.36 -2.46 0.11
C SER A 98 -9.90 -3.86 -0.16
N TYR A 99 -9.20 -4.57 -1.03
CA TYR A 99 -9.49 -5.96 -1.34
C TYR A 99 -8.26 -6.78 -1.02
N THR A 100 -8.37 -7.67 -0.05
CA THR A 100 -7.25 -8.50 0.40
C THR A 100 -7.06 -9.75 -0.44
N HIS A 101 -8.07 -10.12 -1.21
CA HIS A 101 -8.03 -11.29 -2.10
C HIS A 101 -8.54 -10.88 -3.47
N LEU A 102 -7.77 -10.06 -4.15
CA LEU A 102 -8.08 -9.78 -5.53
C LEU A 102 -7.38 -10.83 -6.39
N THR A 103 -8.14 -11.83 -6.83
CA THR A 103 -7.66 -12.72 -7.87
C THR A 103 -8.00 -12.08 -9.19
N LEU A 104 -7.00 -11.55 -9.84
CA LEU A 104 -7.20 -11.01 -11.18
C LEU A 104 -7.19 -12.17 -12.16
N PRO A 105 -8.19 -12.26 -13.03
CA PRO A 105 -8.11 -13.23 -14.12
C PRO A 105 -6.91 -12.89 -14.99
N THR A 106 -6.09 -13.87 -15.17
CA THR A 106 -4.92 -13.73 -16.04
C THR A 106 -5.29 -13.96 -17.48
#